data_2e3c4b733106e09f6999ce467c940c9c
#
_entry.id   2e3c4b733106e09f6999ce467c940c9c
#
_cell.length_a   1.000
_cell.length_b   1.000
_cell.length_c   1.000
_cell.angle_alpha   90.00
_cell.angle_beta   90.00
_cell.angle_gamma   90.00
#
_symmetry.space_group_name_H-M   'P 1'
#
loop_
_entity.id
_entity.type
_entity.pdbx_description
1 polymer ?
#
loop_
_entity_poly.entity_id
_entity_poly.type
_entity_poly.pdbx_seq_one_letter_code
_entity_poly.pdbx_strand_id
1 'polypeptide(L)'
;MKNNDIAISIEQQFGEIIDIILQHKSNASRAVNEELLLTAWYVGGYVSTKLKSKEWGSKVVSQLSEYIRSQHPDIKGYSKRNIYNMVMFYDEYSSEAFIATIRQYLNTEFVQPKTAQIEASDHKQEIPVIVQPKTAQFVQSTVGQMPKILELTTLTNHIEILCRCKNNEERLFYILYANKEHLVKRELQRCISNQTYSGLLGSKDNMSKGLLERCPNAPVMFKDTLFIDFLNLPKKHSETKLRNGLIEHMKQFILELGKDFIFMDQEYRLNIGASTFKADLLFFHRGLQALVAVELKKTKFHPRDLGQLEFYLEALDRDVKRSNENPSIGIILCPEADKVVVEYAMSRSMSPTMIAEYKRILIPQERMQQQLNEFCNLFLDKD
;
A
#
# COMPACT_ATOMS: atom_id res chain seq x y z
N MET A 1 -45.49 14.79 3.11
CA MET A 1 -44.60 14.53 1.96
C MET A 1 -43.62 15.69 1.67
N LYS A 2 -44.04 16.94 1.56
CA LYS A 2 -43.13 18.07 1.23
C LYS A 2 -41.97 18.33 2.23
N ASN A 3 -42.14 18.06 3.52
CA ASN A 3 -41.07 18.30 4.51
C ASN A 3 -39.92 17.29 4.46
N ASN A 4 -40.17 16.06 4.02
CA ASN A 4 -39.12 15.03 3.89
C ASN A 4 -38.21 15.31 2.68
N ASP A 5 -38.79 15.78 1.56
CA ASP A 5 -38.00 16.07 0.34
C ASP A 5 -37.08 17.28 0.54
N ILE A 6 -37.50 18.26 1.35
CA ILE A 6 -36.70 19.44 1.70
C ILE A 6 -35.53 19.02 2.66
N ALA A 7 -35.78 18.15 3.62
CA ALA A 7 -34.78 17.68 4.55
C ALA A 7 -33.69 16.86 3.83
N ILE A 8 -34.05 15.96 2.91
CA ILE A 8 -33.13 15.20 2.08
C ILE A 8 -32.26 16.11 1.20
N SER A 9 -32.86 17.16 0.62
CA SER A 9 -32.12 18.16 -0.17
C SER A 9 -31.10 18.95 0.65
N ILE A 10 -31.42 19.28 1.90
CA ILE A 10 -30.50 20.01 2.80
C ILE A 10 -29.36 19.11 3.26
N GLU A 11 -29.61 17.84 3.60
CA GLU A 11 -28.57 16.87 3.95
C GLU A 11 -27.61 16.60 2.79
N GLN A 12 -28.08 16.52 1.56
CA GLN A 12 -27.25 16.44 0.37
C GLN A 12 -26.33 17.65 0.21
N GLN A 13 -26.87 18.87 0.41
CA GLN A 13 -26.07 20.11 0.38
C GLN A 13 -25.00 20.14 1.49
N PHE A 14 -25.31 19.60 2.67
CA PHE A 14 -24.31 19.46 3.73
C PHE A 14 -23.24 18.44 3.36
N GLY A 15 -23.58 17.34 2.68
CA GLY A 15 -22.65 16.37 2.12
C GLY A 15 -21.67 17.03 1.15
N GLU A 16 -22.17 17.82 0.20
CA GLU A 16 -21.34 18.56 -0.76
C GLU A 16 -20.36 19.52 -0.07
N ILE A 17 -20.80 20.22 0.98
CA ILE A 17 -19.93 21.11 1.77
C ILE A 17 -18.85 20.30 2.49
N ILE A 18 -19.19 19.15 3.07
CA ILE A 18 -18.23 18.26 3.73
C ILE A 18 -17.19 17.76 2.72
N ASP A 19 -17.61 17.37 1.53
CA ASP A 19 -16.71 16.92 0.46
C ASP A 19 -15.75 18.04 0.03
N ILE A 20 -16.23 19.26 -0.14
CA ILE A 20 -15.39 20.44 -0.40
C ILE A 20 -14.35 20.63 0.73
N ILE A 21 -14.79 20.59 1.98
CA ILE A 21 -13.89 20.75 3.14
C ILE A 21 -12.81 19.65 3.16
N LEU A 22 -13.22 18.39 2.94
CA LEU A 22 -12.30 17.25 2.94
C LEU A 22 -11.32 17.34 1.78
N GLN A 23 -11.76 17.73 0.60
CA GLN A 23 -10.91 17.94 -0.58
C GLN A 23 -9.87 19.04 -0.33
N HIS A 24 -10.27 20.20 0.17
CA HIS A 24 -9.33 21.29 0.46
C HIS A 24 -8.35 20.93 1.59
N LYS A 25 -8.80 20.20 2.61
CA LYS A 25 -7.93 19.68 3.67
C LYS A 25 -6.90 18.70 3.13
N SER A 26 -7.31 17.81 2.24
CA SER A 26 -6.41 16.87 1.55
C SER A 26 -5.39 17.59 0.69
N ASN A 27 -5.83 18.60 -0.09
CA ASN A 27 -4.95 19.40 -0.95
C ASN A 27 -3.91 20.17 -0.12
N ALA A 28 -4.30 20.77 1.00
CA ALA A 28 -3.38 21.46 1.90
C ALA A 28 -2.32 20.50 2.48
N SER A 29 -2.72 19.31 2.91
CA SER A 29 -1.79 18.29 3.42
C SER A 29 -0.82 17.82 2.34
N ARG A 30 -1.30 17.67 1.08
CA ARG A 30 -0.46 17.29 -0.06
C ARG A 30 0.56 18.38 -0.37
N ALA A 31 0.16 19.66 -0.41
CA ALA A 31 1.06 20.77 -0.66
C ALA A 31 2.16 20.87 0.41
N VAL A 32 1.83 20.70 1.68
CA VAL A 32 2.82 20.68 2.77
C VAL A 32 3.79 19.51 2.61
N ASN A 33 3.32 18.33 2.25
CA ASN A 33 4.19 17.17 2.02
C ASN A 33 5.12 17.39 0.83
N GLU A 34 4.63 17.96 -0.27
CA GLU A 34 5.42 18.30 -1.46
C GLU A 34 6.56 19.25 -1.10
N GLU A 35 6.29 20.32 -0.37
CA GLU A 35 7.32 21.28 0.07
C GLU A 35 8.37 20.67 1.01
N LEU A 36 7.97 19.76 1.88
CA LEU A 36 8.90 19.01 2.75
C LEU A 36 9.82 18.10 1.94
N LEU A 37 9.28 17.42 0.91
CA LEU A 37 10.06 16.56 0.02
C LEU A 37 11.01 17.38 -0.86
N LEU A 38 10.55 18.49 -1.42
CA LEU A 38 11.39 19.42 -2.19
C LEU A 38 12.53 19.98 -1.34
N THR A 39 12.24 20.38 -0.10
CA THR A 39 13.27 20.83 0.85
C THR A 39 14.31 19.73 1.08
N ALA A 40 13.87 18.51 1.34
CA ALA A 40 14.77 17.37 1.53
C ALA A 40 15.60 17.06 0.27
N TRP A 41 14.99 17.18 -0.91
CA TRP A 41 15.63 16.97 -2.21
C TRP A 41 16.75 18.00 -2.45
N TYR A 42 16.45 19.28 -2.31
CA TYR A 42 17.43 20.34 -2.57
C TYR A 42 18.53 20.41 -1.52
N VAL A 43 18.21 20.28 -0.24
CA VAL A 43 19.21 20.23 0.83
C VAL A 43 20.09 19.00 0.67
N GLY A 44 19.49 17.85 0.45
CA GLY A 44 20.20 16.58 0.23
C GLY A 44 21.12 16.65 -0.98
N GLY A 45 20.63 17.14 -2.12
CA GLY A 45 21.39 17.29 -3.35
C GLY A 45 22.55 18.27 -3.23
N TYR A 46 22.33 19.42 -2.58
CA TYR A 46 23.41 20.38 -2.33
C TYR A 46 24.53 19.80 -1.46
N VAL A 47 24.16 19.17 -0.34
CA VAL A 47 25.13 18.55 0.57
C VAL A 47 25.85 17.39 -0.11
N SER A 48 25.14 16.55 -0.86
CA SER A 48 25.71 15.43 -1.64
C SER A 48 26.76 15.93 -2.63
N THR A 49 26.45 16.98 -3.40
CA THR A 49 27.39 17.57 -4.37
C THR A 49 28.65 18.06 -3.67
N LYS A 50 28.55 18.76 -2.53
CA LYS A 50 29.70 19.26 -1.77
C LYS A 50 30.53 18.13 -1.15
N LEU A 51 29.91 17.04 -0.73
CA LEU A 51 30.62 15.85 -0.22
C LEU A 51 31.35 15.09 -1.35
N LYS A 52 30.73 14.94 -2.51
CA LYS A 52 31.31 14.25 -3.68
C LYS A 52 32.44 15.00 -4.32
N SER A 53 32.37 16.35 -4.35
CA SER A 53 33.47 17.23 -4.82
C SER A 53 34.65 17.33 -3.83
N LYS A 54 34.53 16.69 -2.66
CA LYS A 54 35.50 16.76 -1.55
C LYS A 54 35.70 18.17 -0.99
N GLU A 55 34.86 19.13 -1.34
CA GLU A 55 34.86 20.46 -0.73
C GLU A 55 34.49 20.38 0.76
N TRP A 56 33.61 19.41 1.12
CA TRP A 56 33.20 19.18 2.48
C TRP A 56 33.71 17.83 2.99
N GLY A 57 34.34 17.85 4.16
CA GLY A 57 34.67 16.63 4.91
C GLY A 57 33.51 16.19 5.82
N SER A 58 33.59 15.00 6.36
CA SER A 58 32.56 14.40 7.23
C SER A 58 32.18 15.23 8.48
N LYS A 59 33.07 16.08 8.95
CA LYS A 59 32.86 17.00 10.08
C LYS A 59 31.97 18.19 9.71
N VAL A 60 31.95 18.62 8.44
CA VAL A 60 31.21 19.82 8.00
C VAL A 60 29.72 19.66 8.15
N VAL A 61 29.15 18.44 7.92
CA VAL A 61 27.72 18.18 8.14
C VAL A 61 27.36 18.34 9.61
N SER A 62 28.24 17.96 10.55
CA SER A 62 28.00 18.17 11.98
C SER A 62 28.04 19.69 12.31
N GLN A 63 29.00 20.44 11.75
CA GLN A 63 29.08 21.87 11.91
C GLN A 63 27.88 22.61 11.31
N LEU A 64 27.36 22.15 10.15
CA LEU A 64 26.12 22.67 9.57
C LEU A 64 24.92 22.46 10.50
N SER A 65 24.78 21.28 11.08
CA SER A 65 23.71 20.99 12.03
C SER A 65 23.79 21.87 13.28
N GLU A 66 24.99 22.09 13.81
CA GLU A 66 25.24 22.99 14.95
C GLU A 66 25.00 24.46 14.60
N TYR A 67 25.41 24.89 13.42
CA TYR A 67 25.18 26.24 12.91
C TYR A 67 23.70 26.54 12.81
N ILE A 68 22.91 25.65 12.16
CA ILE A 68 21.45 25.81 12.04
C ILE A 68 20.84 25.93 13.44
N ARG A 69 21.18 25.02 14.36
CA ARG A 69 20.63 25.01 15.71
C ARG A 69 20.95 26.28 16.51
N SER A 70 22.15 26.83 16.33
CA SER A 70 22.61 28.02 17.09
C SER A 70 22.11 29.33 16.49
N GLN A 71 22.11 29.45 15.15
CA GLN A 71 21.77 30.71 14.47
C GLN A 71 20.24 30.77 14.12
N HIS A 72 19.59 29.62 13.97
CA HIS A 72 18.18 29.51 13.57
C HIS A 72 17.46 28.50 14.44
N PRO A 73 17.27 28.77 15.75
CA PRO A 73 16.67 27.83 16.70
C PRO A 73 15.19 27.52 16.42
N ASP A 74 14.53 28.36 15.63
CA ASP A 74 13.19 28.20 15.08
C ASP A 74 13.12 27.09 14.00
N ILE A 75 14.22 26.87 13.26
CA ILE A 75 14.32 25.85 12.19
C ILE A 75 14.63 24.48 12.82
N LYS A 76 13.65 23.59 12.83
CA LYS A 76 13.77 22.24 13.38
C LYS A 76 13.88 21.18 12.27
N GLY A 77 14.44 20.02 12.62
CA GLY A 77 14.48 18.87 11.70
C GLY A 77 15.84 18.68 10.98
N TYR A 78 16.84 19.54 11.22
CA TYR A 78 18.15 19.50 10.54
C TYR A 78 19.26 18.96 11.45
N SER A 79 18.98 17.88 12.19
CA SER A 79 20.04 17.14 12.88
C SER A 79 20.99 16.49 11.87
N LYS A 80 22.22 16.22 12.27
CA LYS A 80 23.20 15.51 11.45
C LYS A 80 22.60 14.26 10.77
N ARG A 81 21.86 13.45 11.54
CA ARG A 81 21.17 12.24 11.02
C ARG A 81 20.16 12.58 9.93
N ASN A 82 19.34 13.61 10.15
CA ASN A 82 18.33 13.98 9.16
C ASN A 82 18.93 14.57 7.90
N ILE A 83 20.03 15.35 8.02
CA ILE A 83 20.76 15.84 6.85
C ILE A 83 21.30 14.66 6.03
N TYR A 84 21.88 13.62 6.65
CA TYR A 84 22.29 12.42 5.94
C TYR A 84 21.12 11.63 5.35
N ASN A 85 19.97 11.62 6.00
CA ASN A 85 18.75 11.04 5.43
C ASN A 85 18.32 11.80 4.15
N MET A 86 18.42 13.10 4.13
CA MET A 86 18.14 13.92 2.94
C MET A 86 19.17 13.67 1.82
N VAL A 87 20.43 13.49 2.17
CA VAL A 87 21.48 13.09 1.20
C VAL A 87 21.17 11.73 0.60
N MET A 88 20.84 10.73 1.42
CA MET A 88 20.45 9.39 0.97
C MET A 88 19.20 9.45 0.09
N PHE A 89 18.19 10.23 0.47
CA PHE A 89 16.96 10.42 -0.30
C PHE A 89 17.26 10.95 -1.71
N TYR A 90 18.10 11.97 -1.80
CA TYR A 90 18.53 12.52 -3.08
C TYR A 90 19.38 11.53 -3.90
N ASP A 91 20.44 10.97 -3.30
CA ASP A 91 21.40 10.13 -4.02
C ASP A 91 20.75 8.88 -4.61
N GLU A 92 19.90 8.21 -3.85
CA GLU A 92 19.24 6.99 -4.29
C GLU A 92 18.18 7.25 -5.37
N TYR A 93 17.34 8.28 -5.19
CA TYR A 93 16.24 8.56 -6.10
C TYR A 93 16.62 9.42 -7.32
N SER A 94 17.75 10.13 -7.28
CA SER A 94 18.33 10.79 -8.46
C SER A 94 19.19 9.85 -9.31
N SER A 95 19.45 8.62 -8.85
CA SER A 95 20.27 7.65 -9.56
C SER A 95 19.64 7.27 -10.90
N GLU A 96 20.49 7.13 -11.93
CA GLU A 96 20.03 6.70 -13.25
C GLU A 96 19.32 5.34 -13.20
N ALA A 97 19.77 4.45 -12.32
CA ALA A 97 19.16 3.13 -12.12
C ALA A 97 17.72 3.23 -11.61
N PHE A 98 17.42 4.14 -10.65
CA PHE A 98 16.04 4.34 -10.18
C PHE A 98 15.16 5.01 -11.23
N ILE A 99 15.69 6.02 -11.94
CA ILE A 99 14.98 6.70 -13.03
C ILE A 99 14.67 5.72 -14.18
N ALA A 100 15.61 4.82 -14.51
CA ALA A 100 15.37 3.77 -15.51
C ALA A 100 14.27 2.80 -15.06
N THR A 101 14.23 2.45 -13.76
CA THR A 101 13.15 1.62 -13.21
C THR A 101 11.79 2.30 -13.33
N ILE A 102 11.69 3.61 -13.00
CA ILE A 102 10.44 4.35 -13.19
C ILE A 102 9.99 4.33 -14.65
N ARG A 103 10.91 4.60 -15.58
CA ARG A 103 10.60 4.60 -17.03
C ARG A 103 10.17 3.23 -17.55
N GLN A 104 10.69 2.17 -16.98
CA GLN A 104 10.34 0.80 -17.35
C GLN A 104 8.92 0.42 -16.95
N TYR A 105 8.45 0.88 -15.80
CA TYR A 105 7.19 0.44 -15.19
C TYR A 105 6.07 1.47 -15.23
N LEU A 106 6.41 2.75 -15.43
CA LEU A 106 5.46 3.86 -15.39
C LEU A 106 5.60 4.74 -16.66
N ASN A 107 4.53 5.45 -17.00
CA ASN A 107 4.56 6.42 -18.10
C ASN A 107 5.51 7.58 -17.78
N THR A 108 5.98 8.27 -18.83
CA THR A 108 6.93 9.40 -18.75
C THR A 108 6.47 10.54 -17.86
N GLU A 109 5.17 10.70 -17.60
CA GLU A 109 4.63 11.76 -16.73
C GLU A 109 5.14 11.71 -15.28
N PHE A 110 5.41 10.52 -14.75
CA PHE A 110 5.97 10.35 -13.39
C PHE A 110 7.46 10.66 -13.30
N VAL A 111 8.13 10.76 -14.43
CA VAL A 111 9.54 11.12 -14.54
C VAL A 111 9.71 12.61 -14.85
N GLN A 112 8.75 13.19 -15.58
CA GLN A 112 8.83 14.61 -15.96
C GLN A 112 8.46 15.52 -14.76
N PRO A 113 9.27 16.55 -14.54
CA PRO A 113 8.93 17.58 -13.57
C PRO A 113 7.71 18.39 -14.04
N LYS A 114 6.91 18.88 -13.10
CA LYS A 114 5.99 19.98 -13.40
C LYS A 114 6.81 21.18 -13.89
N THR A 115 6.90 21.40 -15.19
CA THR A 115 7.13 22.73 -15.70
C THR A 115 5.94 23.54 -15.22
N ALA A 116 6.18 24.54 -14.37
CA ALA A 116 5.17 25.52 -14.02
C ALA A 116 4.78 26.23 -15.31
N GLN A 117 3.77 25.71 -16.02
CA GLN A 117 2.99 26.52 -16.94
C GLN A 117 2.16 27.43 -16.04
N ILE A 118 2.73 28.60 -15.77
CA ILE A 118 1.96 29.77 -15.39
C ILE A 118 1.20 30.13 -16.65
N GLU A 119 0.00 29.53 -16.83
CA GLU A 119 -0.99 30.12 -17.71
C GLU A 119 -1.35 31.45 -17.09
N ALA A 120 -0.99 32.50 -17.79
CA ALA A 120 -1.37 33.87 -17.47
C ALA A 120 -2.89 33.99 -17.62
N SER A 121 -3.64 33.69 -16.58
CA SER A 121 -5.02 34.14 -16.46
C SER A 121 -4.98 35.57 -15.95
N ASP A 122 -5.47 36.47 -16.80
CA ASP A 122 -5.68 37.91 -16.56
C ASP A 122 -6.65 38.11 -15.39
N HIS A 123 -6.13 38.05 -14.15
CA HIS A 123 -6.73 38.72 -13.01
C HIS A 123 -5.62 39.29 -12.14
N LYS A 124 -5.39 40.62 -12.33
CA LYS A 124 -4.52 41.42 -11.48
C LYS A 124 -5.04 41.40 -10.04
N GLN A 125 -4.50 40.51 -9.23
CA GLN A 125 -4.28 40.73 -7.81
C GLN A 125 -2.79 40.62 -7.57
N GLU A 126 -2.19 41.74 -7.14
CA GLU A 126 -0.80 41.83 -6.75
C GLU A 126 -0.56 40.94 -5.52
N ILE A 127 -0.22 39.68 -5.76
CA ILE A 127 0.42 38.86 -4.75
C ILE A 127 1.87 39.33 -4.67
N PRO A 128 2.43 39.65 -3.47
CA PRO A 128 3.81 40.06 -3.35
C PRO A 128 4.68 38.93 -3.96
N VAL A 129 5.41 39.30 -5.02
CA VAL A 129 6.41 38.44 -5.65
C VAL A 129 7.45 38.12 -4.58
N ILE A 130 7.39 36.96 -4.00
CA ILE A 130 8.48 36.41 -3.18
C ILE A 130 9.63 36.22 -4.16
N VAL A 131 10.54 37.19 -4.22
CA VAL A 131 11.77 37.11 -4.99
C VAL A 131 12.53 35.90 -4.50
N GLN A 132 12.55 34.84 -5.29
CA GLN A 132 13.37 33.67 -4.98
C GLN A 132 14.81 34.10 -4.83
N PRO A 133 15.48 33.79 -3.72
CA PRO A 133 16.88 34.16 -3.55
C PRO A 133 17.70 33.57 -4.70
N LYS A 134 18.70 34.33 -5.21
CA LYS A 134 19.59 33.84 -6.29
C LYS A 134 20.24 32.47 -5.98
N THR A 135 20.42 32.16 -4.70
CA THR A 135 20.85 30.87 -4.18
C THR A 135 19.86 29.73 -4.47
N ALA A 136 18.57 29.98 -4.44
CA ALA A 136 17.56 28.93 -4.76
C ALA A 136 17.62 28.57 -6.24
N GLN A 137 17.78 29.52 -7.14
CA GLN A 137 17.95 29.27 -8.58
C GLN A 137 19.23 28.49 -8.88
N PHE A 138 20.35 28.82 -8.20
CA PHE A 138 21.60 28.09 -8.35
C PHE A 138 21.50 26.64 -7.88
N VAL A 139 20.84 26.38 -6.75
CA VAL A 139 20.65 25.03 -6.23
C VAL A 139 19.73 24.19 -7.15
N GLN A 140 18.66 24.78 -7.67
CA GLN A 140 17.76 24.08 -8.62
C GLN A 140 18.47 23.69 -9.92
N SER A 141 19.34 24.55 -10.46
CA SER A 141 20.11 24.27 -11.68
C SER A 141 21.15 23.17 -11.48
N THR A 142 21.69 23.01 -10.27
CA THR A 142 22.77 22.06 -9.96
C THR A 142 22.22 20.69 -9.53
N VAL A 143 21.08 20.67 -8.83
CA VAL A 143 20.53 19.47 -8.20
C VAL A 143 19.53 18.74 -9.10
N GLY A 144 18.95 19.42 -10.10
CA GLY A 144 17.91 18.85 -10.94
C GLY A 144 16.56 18.72 -10.21
N GLN A 145 15.56 18.26 -10.94
CA GLN A 145 14.18 18.22 -10.46
C GLN A 145 13.82 16.88 -9.83
N MET A 146 13.00 16.91 -8.80
CA MET A 146 12.53 15.72 -8.10
C MET A 146 11.48 14.96 -8.95
N PRO A 147 11.60 13.63 -9.11
CA PRO A 147 10.57 12.82 -9.76
C PRO A 147 9.21 12.92 -9.05
N LYS A 148 8.14 13.16 -9.80
CA LYS A 148 6.76 13.30 -9.26
C LYS A 148 6.28 12.11 -8.42
N ILE A 149 6.71 10.90 -8.75
CA ILE A 149 6.32 9.70 -8.02
C ILE A 149 6.66 9.78 -6.52
N LEU A 150 7.67 10.57 -6.15
CA LEU A 150 8.07 10.73 -4.75
C LEU A 150 7.03 11.52 -3.93
N GLU A 151 6.17 12.31 -4.58
CA GLU A 151 5.07 13.05 -3.94
C GLU A 151 3.98 12.11 -3.38
N LEU A 152 3.93 10.86 -3.84
CA LEU A 152 2.91 9.89 -3.46
C LEU A 152 2.97 9.44 -2.00
N THR A 153 4.11 9.63 -1.32
CA THR A 153 4.22 9.27 0.10
C THR A 153 5.07 10.28 0.87
N THR A 154 5.21 10.11 2.18
CA THR A 154 5.91 11.06 3.05
C THR A 154 7.42 10.82 3.06
N LEU A 155 8.22 11.85 3.37
CA LEU A 155 9.67 11.71 3.55
C LEU A 155 10.04 10.61 4.55
N THR A 156 9.29 10.48 5.64
CA THR A 156 9.51 9.42 6.63
C THR A 156 9.30 8.02 6.06
N ASN A 157 8.33 7.85 5.18
CA ASN A 157 8.11 6.59 4.47
C ASN A 157 9.24 6.31 3.48
N HIS A 158 9.69 7.31 2.73
CA HIS A 158 10.84 7.17 1.83
C HIS A 158 12.10 6.70 2.55
N ILE A 159 12.40 7.28 3.71
CA ILE A 159 13.56 6.85 4.50
C ILE A 159 13.43 5.39 4.96
N GLU A 160 12.24 4.94 5.36
CA GLU A 160 12.01 3.54 5.71
C GLU A 160 12.18 2.60 4.50
N ILE A 161 11.66 2.99 3.33
CA ILE A 161 11.83 2.26 2.08
C ILE A 161 13.32 2.13 1.74
N LEU A 162 14.06 3.24 1.72
CA LEU A 162 15.47 3.25 1.39
C LEU A 162 16.34 2.43 2.36
N CYS A 163 16.00 2.46 3.66
CA CYS A 163 16.74 1.69 4.66
C CYS A 163 16.49 0.18 4.60
N ARG A 164 15.36 -0.28 4.04
CA ARG A 164 14.90 -1.67 4.15
C ARG A 164 14.82 -2.39 2.81
N CYS A 165 14.49 -1.70 1.73
CA CYS A 165 14.35 -2.29 0.40
C CYS A 165 15.69 -2.31 -0.33
N LYS A 166 16.01 -3.45 -0.95
CA LYS A 166 17.31 -3.71 -1.56
C LYS A 166 17.42 -3.31 -3.02
N ASN A 167 16.32 -3.36 -3.76
CA ASN A 167 16.28 -3.05 -5.19
C ASN A 167 15.25 -1.97 -5.51
N ASN A 168 15.34 -1.40 -6.70
CA ASN A 168 14.52 -0.27 -7.11
C ASN A 168 13.07 -0.66 -7.43
N GLU A 169 12.84 -1.89 -7.88
CA GLU A 169 11.51 -2.44 -8.13
C GLU A 169 10.71 -2.56 -6.81
N GLU A 170 11.35 -3.05 -5.77
CA GLU A 170 10.76 -3.13 -4.43
C GLU A 170 10.48 -1.73 -3.85
N ARG A 171 11.40 -0.78 -4.04
CA ARG A 171 11.21 0.62 -3.63
C ARG A 171 10.03 1.24 -4.35
N LEU A 172 9.94 1.06 -5.68
CA LEU A 172 8.84 1.55 -6.50
C LEU A 172 7.50 0.97 -6.03
N PHE A 173 7.46 -0.36 -5.82
CA PHE A 173 6.26 -1.02 -5.30
C PHE A 173 5.80 -0.41 -3.97
N TYR A 174 6.70 -0.24 -2.99
CA TYR A 174 6.29 0.29 -1.68
C TYR A 174 5.91 1.78 -1.71
N ILE A 175 6.44 2.58 -2.63
CA ILE A 175 5.97 3.96 -2.85
C ILE A 175 4.51 3.93 -3.30
N LEU A 176 4.17 3.14 -4.32
CA LEU A 176 2.82 2.99 -4.86
C LEU A 176 1.88 2.36 -3.82
N TYR A 177 2.33 1.30 -3.15
CA TYR A 177 1.55 0.59 -2.15
C TYR A 177 1.25 1.46 -0.93
N ALA A 178 2.22 2.23 -0.45
CA ALA A 178 2.02 3.16 0.66
C ALA A 178 0.99 4.25 0.32
N ASN A 179 0.96 4.73 -0.92
CA ASN A 179 -0.05 5.67 -1.39
C ASN A 179 -1.44 5.01 -1.47
N LYS A 180 -1.54 3.86 -2.12
CA LYS A 180 -2.81 3.12 -2.28
C LYS A 180 -3.45 2.80 -0.93
N GLU A 181 -2.69 2.26 0.01
CA GLU A 181 -3.18 1.81 1.31
C GLU A 181 -3.13 2.91 2.38
N HIS A 182 -2.70 4.14 2.02
CA HIS A 182 -2.53 5.27 2.95
C HIS A 182 -1.71 4.90 4.20
N LEU A 183 -0.58 4.19 3.99
CA LEU A 183 0.22 3.64 5.08
C LEU A 183 0.99 4.73 5.82
N VAL A 184 0.85 4.74 7.15
CA VAL A 184 1.77 5.48 8.01
C VAL A 184 3.06 4.69 8.24
N LYS A 185 4.12 5.38 8.68
CA LYS A 185 5.47 4.83 8.86
C LYS A 185 5.51 3.43 9.50
N ARG A 186 4.81 3.22 10.63
CA ARG A 186 4.83 1.94 11.36
C ARG A 186 4.17 0.80 10.58
N GLU A 187 3.12 1.12 9.86
CA GLU A 187 2.40 0.15 9.02
C GLU A 187 3.24 -0.24 7.81
N LEU A 188 3.89 0.75 7.17
CA LEU A 188 4.81 0.51 6.08
C LEU A 188 6.01 -0.36 6.51
N GLN A 189 6.62 -0.05 7.66
CA GLN A 189 7.70 -0.88 8.23
C GLN A 189 7.27 -2.34 8.38
N ARG A 190 6.04 -2.56 8.82
CA ARG A 190 5.51 -3.90 8.97
C ARG A 190 5.29 -4.58 7.62
N CYS A 191 4.69 -3.88 6.64
CA CYS A 191 4.50 -4.41 5.30
C CYS A 191 5.84 -4.81 4.64
N ILE A 192 6.88 -3.98 4.80
CA ILE A 192 8.22 -4.30 4.30
C ILE A 192 8.80 -5.51 5.05
N SER A 193 8.70 -5.56 6.39
CA SER A 193 9.20 -6.69 7.18
C SER A 193 8.49 -7.99 6.85
N ASN A 194 7.19 -7.93 6.56
CA ASN A 194 6.37 -9.07 6.14
C ASN A 194 6.44 -9.34 4.64
N GLN A 195 7.38 -8.71 3.92
CA GLN A 195 7.63 -8.94 2.51
C GLN A 195 6.38 -8.88 1.63
N THR A 196 5.52 -7.89 1.88
CA THR A 196 4.27 -7.66 1.13
C THR A 196 4.51 -7.57 -0.38
N TYR A 197 5.67 -7.04 -0.82
CA TYR A 197 6.11 -7.04 -2.21
C TYR A 197 6.06 -8.43 -2.83
N SER A 198 6.72 -9.40 -2.19
CA SER A 198 6.74 -10.79 -2.66
C SER A 198 5.36 -11.46 -2.57
N GLY A 199 4.59 -11.14 -1.55
CA GLY A 199 3.26 -11.74 -1.33
C GLY A 199 2.19 -11.26 -2.30
N LEU A 200 2.21 -9.98 -2.72
CA LEU A 200 1.25 -9.42 -3.68
C LEU A 200 1.62 -9.71 -5.14
N LEU A 201 2.91 -9.92 -5.42
CA LEU A 201 3.37 -10.23 -6.76
C LEU A 201 3.56 -11.74 -6.98
N GLY A 202 2.86 -12.59 -6.23
CA GLY A 202 2.79 -14.03 -6.42
C GLY A 202 1.97 -14.46 -7.64
N SER A 203 1.77 -15.76 -7.86
CA SER A 203 1.07 -16.25 -9.04
C SER A 203 -0.46 -16.13 -8.89
N LYS A 204 -1.18 -15.87 -10.01
CA LYS A 204 -2.66 -15.77 -10.07
C LYS A 204 -3.34 -17.14 -10.16
N ASP A 205 -2.58 -18.22 -10.25
CA ASP A 205 -3.09 -19.57 -10.51
C ASP A 205 -3.89 -20.15 -9.32
N ASN A 206 -3.92 -19.43 -8.21
CA ASN A 206 -4.59 -19.80 -6.96
C ASN A 206 -5.99 -19.18 -6.79
N MET A 207 -6.52 -18.52 -7.84
CA MET A 207 -7.84 -17.90 -7.84
C MET A 207 -8.81 -18.63 -8.79
N SER A 208 -10.04 -18.81 -8.34
CA SER A 208 -11.08 -19.43 -9.16
C SER A 208 -11.52 -18.52 -10.31
N LYS A 209 -12.02 -19.12 -11.40
CA LYS A 209 -12.66 -18.36 -12.49
C LYS A 209 -13.80 -17.49 -11.98
N GLY A 210 -14.62 -18.03 -11.08
CA GLY A 210 -15.73 -17.27 -10.49
C GLY A 210 -15.29 -16.04 -9.73
N LEU A 211 -14.12 -16.07 -9.06
CA LEU A 211 -13.55 -14.88 -8.41
C LEU A 211 -13.05 -13.86 -9.44
N LEU A 212 -12.29 -14.30 -10.44
CA LEU A 212 -11.71 -13.41 -11.46
C LEU A 212 -12.78 -12.76 -12.37
N GLU A 213 -13.84 -13.48 -12.69
CA GLU A 213 -14.97 -12.95 -13.48
C GLU A 213 -15.76 -11.88 -12.72
N ARG A 214 -16.00 -12.08 -11.42
CA ARG A 214 -16.76 -11.14 -10.59
C ARG A 214 -15.90 -9.99 -10.07
N CYS A 215 -14.63 -10.24 -9.81
CA CYS A 215 -13.67 -9.30 -9.26
C CYS A 215 -12.38 -9.33 -10.10
N PRO A 216 -12.32 -8.70 -11.28
CA PRO A 216 -11.12 -8.69 -12.14
C PRO A 216 -9.88 -8.14 -11.41
N ASN A 217 -10.08 -7.27 -10.43
CA ASN A 217 -9.02 -6.68 -9.61
C ASN A 217 -8.63 -7.55 -8.39
N ALA A 218 -9.23 -8.73 -8.20
CA ALA A 218 -8.90 -9.62 -7.08
C ALA A 218 -7.38 -9.90 -6.93
N PRO A 219 -6.62 -10.11 -8.01
CA PRO A 219 -5.17 -10.36 -7.92
C PRO A 219 -4.36 -9.22 -7.29
N VAL A 220 -4.92 -8.02 -7.21
CA VAL A 220 -4.27 -6.84 -6.59
C VAL A 220 -4.84 -6.55 -5.20
N MET A 221 -6.02 -7.10 -4.91
CA MET A 221 -6.71 -6.91 -3.63
C MET A 221 -6.37 -8.00 -2.62
N PHE A 222 -6.08 -9.21 -3.08
CA PHE A 222 -5.79 -10.36 -2.24
C PHE A 222 -4.36 -10.83 -2.44
N LYS A 223 -3.66 -11.08 -1.34
CA LYS A 223 -2.33 -11.70 -1.36
C LYS A 223 -2.46 -13.22 -1.49
N ASP A 224 -1.68 -13.80 -2.37
CA ASP A 224 -1.54 -15.26 -2.49
C ASP A 224 -0.67 -15.87 -1.39
N THR A 225 0.18 -15.06 -0.78
CA THR A 225 1.07 -15.46 0.31
C THR A 225 0.97 -14.49 1.47
N LEU A 226 0.62 -14.99 2.64
CA LEU A 226 0.53 -14.23 3.88
C LEU A 226 1.71 -14.59 4.80
N PHE A 227 2.35 -13.56 5.37
CA PHE A 227 3.46 -13.74 6.30
C PHE A 227 2.96 -13.64 7.73
N ILE A 228 3.00 -14.75 8.45
CA ILE A 228 2.50 -14.89 9.82
C ILE A 228 3.63 -15.11 10.86
N ASP A 229 4.82 -14.56 10.58
CA ASP A 229 5.99 -14.62 11.46
C ASP A 229 5.73 -14.06 12.85
N PHE A 230 4.84 -13.06 12.94
CA PHE A 230 4.41 -12.43 14.19
C PHE A 230 3.71 -13.39 15.18
N LEU A 231 3.25 -14.54 14.71
CA LEU A 231 2.59 -15.53 15.56
C LEU A 231 3.58 -16.39 16.37
N ASN A 232 4.87 -16.39 16.00
CA ASN A 232 5.91 -17.23 16.62
C ASN A 232 5.50 -18.70 16.79
N LEU A 233 4.69 -19.24 15.88
CA LEU A 233 4.16 -20.59 15.96
C LEU A 233 5.26 -21.64 15.79
N PRO A 234 5.24 -22.72 16.59
CA PRO A 234 6.13 -23.86 16.37
C PRO A 234 5.87 -24.52 15.01
N LYS A 235 6.86 -25.26 14.49
CA LYS A 235 6.74 -25.93 13.18
C LYS A 235 5.51 -26.87 13.10
N LYS A 236 5.17 -27.50 14.22
CA LYS A 236 3.94 -28.32 14.36
C LYS A 236 2.97 -27.57 15.29
N HIS A 237 1.84 -27.17 14.78
CA HIS A 237 0.77 -26.51 15.51
C HIS A 237 -0.60 -27.05 15.10
N SER A 238 -1.65 -26.84 15.92
CA SER A 238 -3.04 -27.15 15.59
C SER A 238 -3.70 -25.96 14.85
N GLU A 239 -4.78 -26.22 14.13
CA GLU A 239 -5.61 -25.15 13.53
C GLU A 239 -6.15 -24.20 14.59
N THR A 240 -6.53 -24.73 15.77
CA THR A 240 -6.95 -23.92 16.93
C THR A 240 -5.86 -22.97 17.41
N LYS A 241 -4.57 -23.42 17.48
CA LYS A 241 -3.47 -22.55 17.85
C LYS A 241 -3.19 -21.46 16.81
N LEU A 242 -3.29 -21.82 15.53
CA LEU A 242 -3.18 -20.87 14.43
C LEU A 242 -4.29 -19.81 14.54
N ARG A 243 -5.54 -20.22 14.64
CA ARG A 243 -6.71 -19.34 14.78
C ARG A 243 -6.57 -18.41 15.98
N ASN A 244 -6.29 -18.95 17.17
CA ASN A 244 -6.16 -18.14 18.38
C ASN A 244 -5.01 -17.13 18.26
N GLY A 245 -3.87 -17.53 17.69
CA GLY A 245 -2.76 -16.61 17.42
C GLY A 245 -3.15 -15.48 16.46
N LEU A 246 -3.90 -15.78 15.39
CA LEU A 246 -4.41 -14.75 14.47
C LEU A 246 -5.37 -13.79 15.17
N ILE A 247 -6.24 -14.29 16.05
CA ILE A 247 -7.16 -13.46 16.83
C ILE A 247 -6.40 -12.56 17.81
N GLU A 248 -5.45 -13.10 18.55
CA GLU A 248 -4.60 -12.35 19.48
C GLU A 248 -3.82 -11.23 18.78
N HIS A 249 -3.42 -11.48 17.53
CA HIS A 249 -2.67 -10.53 16.71
C HIS A 249 -3.52 -9.95 15.54
N MET A 250 -4.83 -9.80 15.73
CA MET A 250 -5.77 -9.42 14.67
C MET A 250 -5.37 -8.14 13.94
N LYS A 251 -4.85 -7.13 14.63
CA LYS A 251 -4.36 -5.91 13.99
C LYS A 251 -3.25 -6.20 12.95
N GLN A 252 -2.33 -7.11 13.29
CA GLN A 252 -1.26 -7.51 12.40
C GLN A 252 -1.80 -8.33 11.23
N PHE A 253 -2.76 -9.21 11.51
CA PHE A 253 -3.36 -10.03 10.48
C PHE A 253 -4.19 -9.21 9.47
N ILE A 254 -4.95 -8.22 9.93
CA ILE A 254 -5.65 -7.28 9.03
C ILE A 254 -4.68 -6.48 8.17
N LEU A 255 -3.54 -6.02 8.74
CA LEU A 255 -2.51 -5.35 7.94
C LEU A 255 -1.87 -6.29 6.92
N GLU A 256 -1.83 -7.58 7.21
CA GLU A 256 -1.35 -8.58 6.27
C GLU A 256 -2.37 -8.89 5.17
N LEU A 257 -3.65 -8.99 5.49
CA LEU A 257 -4.73 -9.18 4.52
C LEU A 257 -4.96 -7.93 3.65
N GLY A 258 -4.92 -6.74 4.24
CA GLY A 258 -5.25 -5.45 3.64
C GLY A 258 -6.22 -4.65 4.51
N LYS A 259 -6.16 -3.32 4.44
CA LYS A 259 -6.96 -2.43 5.31
C LYS A 259 -8.48 -2.46 5.02
N ASP A 260 -8.88 -2.96 3.88
CA ASP A 260 -10.30 -3.10 3.52
C ASP A 260 -10.99 -4.28 4.21
N PHE A 261 -10.25 -5.11 4.93
CA PHE A 261 -10.80 -6.20 5.70
C PHE A 261 -11.28 -5.73 7.07
N ILE A 262 -12.55 -5.99 7.38
CA ILE A 262 -13.17 -5.76 8.69
C ILE A 262 -13.44 -7.14 9.30
N PHE A 263 -12.84 -7.42 10.46
CA PHE A 263 -13.13 -8.64 11.20
C PHE A 263 -14.56 -8.61 11.77
N MET A 264 -15.32 -9.65 11.50
CA MET A 264 -16.70 -9.81 11.98
C MET A 264 -16.79 -10.81 13.13
N ASP A 265 -16.28 -12.06 12.92
CA ASP A 265 -16.39 -13.10 13.93
C ASP A 265 -15.40 -14.25 13.68
N GLN A 266 -15.19 -15.08 14.71
CA GLN A 266 -14.48 -16.34 14.67
C GLN A 266 -15.44 -17.51 14.94
N GLU A 267 -15.15 -18.69 14.38
CA GLU A 267 -16.03 -19.85 14.50
C GLU A 267 -17.50 -19.50 14.19
N TYR A 268 -17.70 -18.71 13.13
CA TYR A 268 -19.02 -18.21 12.77
C TYR A 268 -19.97 -19.36 12.48
N ARG A 269 -21.09 -19.41 13.20
CA ARG A 269 -22.05 -20.53 13.14
C ARG A 269 -22.99 -20.36 11.95
N LEU A 270 -23.04 -21.37 11.10
CA LEU A 270 -23.97 -21.52 9.99
C LEU A 270 -24.95 -22.64 10.33
N ASN A 271 -26.20 -22.29 10.61
CA ASN A 271 -27.25 -23.24 10.94
C ASN A 271 -27.99 -23.63 9.67
N ILE A 272 -27.75 -24.84 9.16
CA ILE A 272 -28.27 -25.30 7.89
C ILE A 272 -29.08 -26.59 8.13
N GLY A 273 -30.39 -26.48 8.02
CA GLY A 273 -31.31 -27.58 8.40
C GLY A 273 -31.15 -27.93 9.89
N ALA A 274 -30.89 -29.17 10.21
CA ALA A 274 -30.70 -29.67 11.57
C ALA A 274 -29.21 -29.62 12.03
N SER A 275 -28.29 -29.14 11.18
CA SER A 275 -26.87 -29.20 11.44
C SER A 275 -26.28 -27.79 11.62
N THR A 276 -25.27 -27.67 12.48
CA THR A 276 -24.51 -26.44 12.68
C THR A 276 -23.08 -26.64 12.16
N PHE A 277 -22.65 -25.76 11.25
CA PHE A 277 -21.31 -25.69 10.72
C PHE A 277 -20.61 -24.46 11.26
N LYS A 278 -19.29 -24.38 11.11
CA LYS A 278 -18.51 -23.23 11.60
C LYS A 278 -17.48 -22.84 10.57
N ALA A 279 -17.50 -21.58 10.12
CA ALA A 279 -16.41 -20.98 9.39
C ALA A 279 -15.36 -20.47 10.38
N ASP A 280 -14.07 -20.72 10.15
CA ASP A 280 -13.02 -20.38 11.11
C ASP A 280 -12.94 -18.88 11.41
N LEU A 281 -12.90 -18.03 10.36
CA LEU A 281 -12.92 -16.57 10.48
C LEU A 281 -13.85 -15.98 9.42
N LEU A 282 -14.63 -14.98 9.83
CA LEU A 282 -15.50 -14.21 8.94
C LEU A 282 -15.08 -12.76 8.94
N PHE A 283 -14.89 -12.20 7.75
CA PHE A 283 -14.60 -10.79 7.49
C PHE A 283 -15.64 -10.19 6.56
N PHE A 284 -15.66 -8.87 6.51
CA PHE A 284 -16.31 -8.08 5.46
C PHE A 284 -15.25 -7.26 4.72
N HIS A 285 -15.25 -7.32 3.39
CA HIS A 285 -14.33 -6.55 2.56
C HIS A 285 -15.02 -5.29 2.03
N ARG A 286 -14.60 -4.12 2.51
CA ARG A 286 -15.24 -2.82 2.20
C ARG A 286 -15.25 -2.49 0.71
N GLY A 287 -14.09 -2.61 0.05
CA GLY A 287 -13.96 -2.27 -1.37
C GLY A 287 -14.76 -3.19 -2.30
N LEU A 288 -14.99 -4.44 -1.90
CA LEU A 288 -15.77 -5.42 -2.65
C LEU A 288 -17.22 -5.52 -2.17
N GLN A 289 -17.56 -4.92 -1.04
CA GLN A 289 -18.86 -5.04 -0.38
C GLN A 289 -19.34 -6.49 -0.30
N ALA A 290 -18.46 -7.38 0.18
CA ALA A 290 -18.70 -8.81 0.23
C ALA A 290 -18.22 -9.41 1.56
N LEU A 291 -18.93 -10.44 2.02
CA LEU A 291 -18.46 -11.28 3.11
C LEU A 291 -17.25 -12.10 2.63
N VAL A 292 -16.28 -12.31 3.51
CA VAL A 292 -15.08 -13.11 3.23
C VAL A 292 -14.94 -14.17 4.31
N ALA A 293 -15.13 -15.42 3.96
CA ALA A 293 -14.88 -16.57 4.83
C ALA A 293 -13.44 -17.05 4.65
N VAL A 294 -12.70 -17.13 5.76
CA VAL A 294 -11.34 -17.68 5.76
C VAL A 294 -11.35 -19.02 6.50
N GLU A 295 -10.98 -20.07 5.80
CA GLU A 295 -10.83 -21.41 6.33
C GLU A 295 -9.35 -21.71 6.56
N LEU A 296 -8.98 -22.11 7.77
CA LEU A 296 -7.60 -22.35 8.19
C LEU A 296 -7.25 -23.83 8.08
N LYS A 297 -6.14 -24.14 7.44
CA LYS A 297 -5.61 -25.51 7.37
C LYS A 297 -4.19 -25.57 7.93
N LYS A 298 -3.90 -26.62 8.72
CA LYS A 298 -2.57 -26.90 9.27
C LYS A 298 -1.71 -27.76 8.34
N THR A 299 -2.34 -28.36 7.34
CA THR A 299 -1.72 -29.24 6.33
C THR A 299 -1.73 -28.56 4.97
N LYS A 300 -1.01 -29.13 4.01
CA LYS A 300 -1.08 -28.70 2.61
C LYS A 300 -2.52 -28.73 2.11
N PHE A 301 -2.81 -27.85 1.16
CA PHE A 301 -4.11 -27.78 0.49
C PHE A 301 -4.55 -29.14 -0.06
N HIS A 302 -5.82 -29.44 0.09
CA HIS A 302 -6.45 -30.61 -0.49
C HIS A 302 -7.77 -30.21 -1.20
N PRO A 303 -8.09 -30.73 -2.41
CA PRO A 303 -9.32 -30.38 -3.15
C PRO A 303 -10.63 -30.49 -2.36
N ARG A 304 -10.72 -31.40 -1.39
CA ARG A 304 -11.89 -31.52 -0.49
C ARG A 304 -12.14 -30.25 0.35
N ASP A 305 -11.07 -29.49 0.65
CA ASP A 305 -11.19 -28.29 1.47
C ASP A 305 -11.97 -27.19 0.72
N LEU A 306 -11.87 -27.18 -0.62
CA LEU A 306 -12.65 -26.29 -1.47
C LEU A 306 -14.16 -26.57 -1.39
N GLY A 307 -14.57 -27.83 -1.43
CA GLY A 307 -15.98 -28.20 -1.32
C GLY A 307 -16.62 -27.79 0.01
N GLN A 308 -15.87 -27.87 1.11
CA GLN A 308 -16.30 -27.36 2.42
C GLN A 308 -16.50 -25.85 2.38
N LEU A 309 -15.55 -25.12 1.83
CA LEU A 309 -15.61 -23.66 1.73
C LEU A 309 -16.75 -23.20 0.81
N GLU A 310 -16.92 -23.82 -0.37
CA GLU A 310 -18.01 -23.51 -1.30
C GLU A 310 -19.40 -23.70 -0.65
N PHE A 311 -19.56 -24.74 0.17
CA PHE A 311 -20.76 -24.94 0.94
C PHE A 311 -21.02 -23.81 1.96
N TYR A 312 -19.97 -23.31 2.60
CA TYR A 312 -20.09 -22.16 3.51
C TYR A 312 -20.46 -20.87 2.77
N LEU A 313 -19.89 -20.65 1.58
CA LEU A 313 -20.24 -19.48 0.77
C LEU A 313 -21.70 -19.47 0.35
N GLU A 314 -22.23 -20.62 -0.05
CA GLU A 314 -23.65 -20.75 -0.38
C GLU A 314 -24.55 -20.45 0.82
N ALA A 315 -24.16 -20.92 2.02
CA ALA A 315 -24.90 -20.62 3.25
C ALA A 315 -24.83 -19.13 3.63
N LEU A 316 -23.65 -18.53 3.50
CA LEU A 316 -23.47 -17.09 3.74
C LEU A 316 -24.31 -16.25 2.76
N ASP A 317 -24.33 -16.62 1.50
CA ASP A 317 -25.08 -15.89 0.47
C ASP A 317 -26.60 -16.00 0.65
N ARG A 318 -27.11 -17.13 1.15
CA ARG A 318 -28.55 -17.32 1.40
C ARG A 318 -29.05 -16.72 2.69
N ASP A 319 -28.28 -16.92 3.78
CA ASP A 319 -28.83 -16.73 5.13
C ASP A 319 -28.22 -15.51 5.85
N VAL A 320 -27.05 -15.00 5.41
CA VAL A 320 -26.30 -13.95 6.13
C VAL A 320 -26.13 -12.70 5.30
N LYS A 321 -25.82 -12.83 4.03
CA LYS A 321 -25.56 -11.73 3.10
C LYS A 321 -26.78 -10.82 2.97
N ARG A 322 -26.55 -9.50 3.00
CA ARG A 322 -27.59 -8.52 2.73
C ARG A 322 -27.84 -8.36 1.22
N SER A 323 -29.02 -7.86 0.86
CA SER A 323 -29.42 -7.70 -0.55
C SER A 323 -28.54 -6.75 -1.36
N ASN A 324 -27.90 -5.81 -0.70
CA ASN A 324 -26.95 -4.83 -1.30
C ASN A 324 -25.50 -5.28 -1.28
N GLU A 325 -25.21 -6.46 -0.79
CA GLU A 325 -23.86 -7.03 -0.76
C GLU A 325 -23.61 -7.95 -1.94
N ASN A 326 -22.37 -7.99 -2.40
CA ASN A 326 -21.92 -8.91 -3.45
C ASN A 326 -21.79 -10.34 -2.93
N PRO A 327 -21.73 -11.34 -3.81
CA PRO A 327 -21.53 -12.74 -3.41
C PRO A 327 -20.30 -12.91 -2.53
N SER A 328 -20.43 -13.77 -1.52
CA SER A 328 -19.38 -14.06 -0.54
C SER A 328 -18.13 -14.65 -1.19
N ILE A 329 -16.97 -14.33 -0.66
CA ILE A 329 -15.66 -14.78 -1.16
C ILE A 329 -15.04 -15.74 -0.14
N GLY A 330 -14.44 -16.81 -0.63
CA GLY A 330 -13.77 -17.82 0.20
C GLY A 330 -12.25 -17.78 0.07
N ILE A 331 -11.56 -17.88 1.20
CA ILE A 331 -10.10 -17.98 1.26
C ILE A 331 -9.74 -19.24 2.04
N ILE A 332 -8.98 -20.16 1.42
CA ILE A 332 -8.33 -21.25 2.15
C ILE A 332 -6.92 -20.80 2.48
N LEU A 333 -6.60 -20.75 3.76
CA LEU A 333 -5.26 -20.38 4.24
C LEU A 333 -4.53 -21.63 4.73
N CYS A 334 -3.51 -22.07 3.99
CA CYS A 334 -2.75 -23.30 4.23
C CYS A 334 -1.23 -23.06 4.20
N PRO A 335 -0.40 -23.95 4.81
CA PRO A 335 1.05 -23.78 4.82
C PRO A 335 1.71 -24.05 3.47
N GLU A 336 1.06 -24.83 2.60
CA GLU A 336 1.60 -25.26 1.32
C GLU A 336 0.46 -25.60 0.35
N ALA A 337 0.60 -25.18 -0.91
CA ALA A 337 -0.34 -25.49 -1.98
C ALA A 337 0.44 -25.94 -3.23
N ASP A 338 0.21 -27.19 -3.66
CA ASP A 338 0.77 -27.68 -4.92
C ASP A 338 0.07 -26.99 -6.09
N LYS A 339 0.84 -26.29 -6.93
CA LYS A 339 0.32 -25.48 -8.03
C LYS A 339 -0.55 -26.27 -9.00
N VAL A 340 -0.12 -27.47 -9.36
CA VAL A 340 -0.86 -28.31 -10.29
C VAL A 340 -2.20 -28.75 -9.68
N VAL A 341 -2.19 -29.15 -8.40
CA VAL A 341 -3.41 -29.52 -7.68
C VAL A 341 -4.36 -28.33 -7.55
N VAL A 342 -3.83 -27.15 -7.25
CA VAL A 342 -4.60 -25.90 -7.17
C VAL A 342 -5.21 -25.55 -8.51
N GLU A 343 -4.44 -25.54 -9.60
CA GLU A 343 -4.93 -25.29 -10.95
C GLU A 343 -6.09 -26.22 -11.33
N TYR A 344 -5.92 -27.52 -11.10
CA TYR A 344 -7.00 -28.49 -11.36
C TYR A 344 -8.23 -28.24 -10.50
N ALA A 345 -8.07 -27.94 -9.22
CA ALA A 345 -9.18 -27.67 -8.32
C ALA A 345 -9.93 -26.38 -8.68
N MET A 346 -9.21 -25.33 -9.08
CA MET A 346 -9.76 -24.00 -9.40
C MET A 346 -10.32 -23.90 -10.81
N SER A 347 -9.88 -24.76 -11.75
CA SER A 347 -10.20 -24.66 -13.19
C SER A 347 -11.71 -24.70 -13.50
N ARG A 348 -12.52 -25.35 -12.67
CA ARG A 348 -13.97 -25.49 -12.82
C ARG A 348 -14.80 -24.80 -11.74
N SER A 349 -14.15 -24.26 -10.71
CA SER A 349 -14.87 -23.59 -9.62
C SER A 349 -15.41 -22.24 -10.08
N MET A 350 -16.74 -22.11 -10.01
CA MET A 350 -17.48 -20.88 -10.28
C MET A 350 -17.78 -20.10 -8.99
N SER A 351 -17.46 -20.67 -7.83
CA SER A 351 -17.54 -20.00 -6.55
C SER A 351 -16.37 -19.02 -6.41
N PRO A 352 -16.57 -17.82 -5.87
CA PRO A 352 -15.50 -16.83 -5.71
C PRO A 352 -14.52 -17.26 -4.62
N THR A 353 -13.54 -18.08 -4.97
CA THR A 353 -12.60 -18.69 -4.03
C THR A 353 -11.15 -18.46 -4.40
N MET A 354 -10.28 -18.40 -3.39
CA MET A 354 -8.85 -18.40 -3.57
C MET A 354 -8.15 -19.28 -2.52
N ILE A 355 -6.93 -19.70 -2.84
CA ILE A 355 -6.03 -20.41 -1.94
C ILE A 355 -4.84 -19.49 -1.65
N ALA A 356 -4.62 -19.18 -0.38
CA ALA A 356 -3.48 -18.42 0.08
C ALA A 356 -2.53 -19.31 0.89
N GLU A 357 -1.25 -19.18 0.66
CA GLU A 357 -0.24 -19.85 1.49
C GLU A 357 0.20 -18.95 2.64
N TYR A 358 0.40 -19.50 3.82
CA TYR A 358 1.13 -18.79 4.86
C TYR A 358 2.56 -19.27 4.94
N LYS A 359 3.52 -18.34 4.81
CA LYS A 359 4.97 -18.64 4.75
C LYS A 359 5.79 -17.85 5.77
N ARG A 360 6.99 -18.40 5.99
CA ARG A 360 8.04 -17.81 6.82
C ARG A 360 9.26 -17.36 6.03
N ILE A 361 9.32 -17.56 4.68
CA ILE A 361 10.52 -17.34 3.83
C ILE A 361 10.18 -17.08 2.34
N LEU A 362 11.03 -16.32 1.66
CA LEU A 362 11.00 -15.63 0.36
C LEU A 362 10.74 -16.44 -0.95
N ILE A 363 10.25 -15.72 -1.99
CA ILE A 363 9.95 -16.18 -3.37
C ILE A 363 10.96 -15.63 -4.39
N PRO A 364 11.23 -16.32 -5.54
CA PRO A 364 12.21 -15.92 -6.55
C PRO A 364 11.85 -14.70 -7.40
N GLN A 365 12.87 -13.92 -7.80
CA GLN A 365 12.81 -12.57 -8.36
C GLN A 365 12.21 -12.45 -9.78
N GLU A 366 12.29 -13.46 -10.63
CA GLU A 366 11.93 -13.37 -12.05
C GLU A 366 10.40 -13.23 -12.32
N ARG A 367 9.56 -13.77 -11.46
CA ARG A 367 8.09 -13.64 -11.57
C ARG A 367 7.56 -12.29 -11.10
N MET A 368 8.34 -11.57 -10.30
CA MET A 368 7.92 -10.30 -9.71
C MET A 368 7.88 -9.15 -10.72
N GLN A 369 8.74 -9.15 -11.73
CA GLN A 369 8.81 -8.08 -12.72
C GLN A 369 7.54 -7.97 -13.57
N GLN A 370 6.98 -9.09 -14.02
CA GLN A 370 5.78 -9.08 -14.86
C GLN A 370 4.56 -8.58 -14.09
N GLN A 371 4.45 -8.95 -12.82
CA GLN A 371 3.32 -8.55 -11.97
C GLN A 371 3.46 -7.14 -11.41
N LEU A 372 4.68 -6.63 -11.24
CA LEU A 372 4.91 -5.23 -10.93
C LEU A 372 4.42 -4.33 -12.06
N ASN A 373 4.63 -4.71 -13.33
CA ASN A 373 4.06 -4.00 -14.48
C ASN A 373 2.53 -3.93 -14.42
N GLU A 374 1.87 -5.05 -14.14
CA GLU A 374 0.40 -5.09 -14.03
C GLU A 374 -0.10 -4.25 -12.85
N PHE A 375 0.60 -4.31 -11.70
CA PHE A 375 0.30 -3.48 -10.54
C PHE A 375 0.44 -1.98 -10.86
N CYS A 376 1.50 -1.58 -11.55
CA CYS A 376 1.72 -0.20 -11.97
C CYS A 376 0.65 0.28 -12.94
N ASN A 377 0.25 -0.54 -13.91
CA ASN A 377 -0.80 -0.20 -14.88
C ASN A 377 -2.16 0.04 -14.21
N LEU A 378 -2.51 -0.76 -13.20
CA LEU A 378 -3.74 -0.56 -12.42
C LEU A 378 -3.75 0.74 -11.60
N PHE A 379 -2.58 1.33 -11.37
CA PHE A 379 -2.45 2.64 -10.72
C PHE A 379 -2.66 3.80 -11.69
N LEU A 380 -2.37 3.58 -12.99
CA LEU A 380 -2.47 4.58 -14.04
C LEU A 380 -3.88 4.69 -14.65
N ASP A 381 -4.68 3.60 -14.57
CA ASP A 381 -6.04 3.55 -15.14
C ASP A 381 -7.13 4.19 -14.22
N LYS A 382 -6.74 4.95 -13.20
CA LYS A 382 -7.67 5.57 -12.22
C LYS A 382 -7.70 7.11 -12.24
N ASP A 383 -7.28 7.74 -13.36
CA ASP A 383 -7.50 9.18 -13.59
C ASP A 383 -8.62 9.41 -14.61
#